data_cccdec82945961b4fe88c8d59f0702b5
#
_entry.id   cccdec82945961b4fe88c8d59f0702b5
#
_cell.length_a   1.000
_cell.length_b   1.000
_cell.length_c   1.000
_cell.angle_alpha   90.00
_cell.angle_beta   90.00
_cell.angle_gamma   90.00
#
_symmetry.space_group_name_H-M   'P 1'
#
loop_
_entity.id
_entity.type
_entity.pdbx_description
1 polymer ?
#
loop_
_entity_poly.entity_id
_entity_poly.type
_entity_poly.pdbx_seq_one_letter_code
_entity_poly.pdbx_strand_id
1 'polypeptide(L)'
;MATAKPMPAPDQDRVAALQKYAILDTEPERAFDDLTLLASHVCKTPIALISLVDEDRQWFKSKIGIDASETPRDIAFCSTAIQQSEVMVIPDTLQDERFRDNPMVVAEPKIRFYAGAPLINEEGYALGTLCVVDRAPREFAPEQKEALQALGRLVLAQLEFRRNLQLLKEALTDRTQAEHERERELVKLQQTLTRVLGLNIPVGT
;
A
#
# COMPACT_ATOMS: atom_id res chain seq x y z
N MET A 1 -23.55 -16.05 -19.73
CA MET A 1 -23.99 -14.83 -19.06
C MET A 1 -22.74 -14.00 -18.82
N ALA A 2 -22.58 -12.88 -19.53
CA ALA A 2 -21.45 -11.99 -19.31
C ALA A 2 -21.65 -11.27 -17.97
N THR A 3 -20.80 -11.54 -16.99
CA THR A 3 -20.75 -10.80 -15.73
C THR A 3 -20.33 -9.36 -16.06
N ALA A 4 -21.22 -8.42 -15.81
CA ALA A 4 -20.92 -7.01 -15.97
C ALA A 4 -19.65 -6.69 -15.14
N LYS A 5 -18.64 -6.10 -15.80
CA LYS A 5 -17.44 -5.61 -15.15
C LYS A 5 -17.89 -4.59 -14.09
N PRO A 6 -17.55 -4.76 -12.80
CA PRO A 6 -17.93 -3.78 -11.80
C PRO A 6 -17.41 -2.41 -12.21
N MET A 7 -18.27 -1.39 -12.15
CA MET A 7 -17.84 -0.01 -12.34
C MET A 7 -16.77 0.30 -11.29
N PRO A 8 -15.69 0.99 -11.68
CA PRO A 8 -14.71 1.43 -10.70
C PRO A 8 -15.40 2.28 -9.63
N ALA A 9 -15.14 1.96 -8.37
CA ALA A 9 -15.63 2.74 -7.24
C ALA A 9 -15.19 4.22 -7.37
N PRO A 10 -15.97 5.17 -6.82
CA PRO A 10 -15.56 6.57 -6.81
C PRO A 10 -14.13 6.69 -6.26
N ASP A 11 -13.30 7.52 -6.90
CA ASP A 11 -11.89 7.63 -6.53
C ASP A 11 -11.69 8.08 -5.07
N GLN A 12 -12.60 8.88 -4.53
CA GLN A 12 -12.60 9.27 -3.12
C GLN A 12 -12.70 8.08 -2.18
N ASP A 13 -13.53 7.08 -2.49
CA ASP A 13 -13.66 5.86 -1.67
C ASP A 13 -12.38 5.02 -1.72
N ARG A 14 -11.74 4.97 -2.89
CA ARG A 14 -10.44 4.31 -3.08
C ARG A 14 -9.34 4.97 -2.26
N VAL A 15 -9.25 6.32 -2.28
CA VAL A 15 -8.28 7.09 -1.48
C VAL A 15 -8.58 6.89 0.00
N ALA A 16 -9.84 6.95 0.43
CA ALA A 16 -10.23 6.67 1.81
C ALA A 16 -9.85 5.24 2.24
N ALA A 17 -9.99 4.25 1.34
CA ALA A 17 -9.52 2.89 1.60
C ALA A 17 -8.00 2.82 1.76
N LEU A 18 -7.22 3.51 0.91
CA LEU A 18 -5.76 3.60 1.03
C LEU A 18 -5.33 4.23 2.36
N GLN A 19 -5.98 5.31 2.79
CA GLN A 19 -5.69 6.00 4.04
C GLN A 19 -5.84 5.11 5.28
N LYS A 20 -6.78 4.14 5.26
CA LYS A 20 -6.94 3.15 6.35
C LYS A 20 -5.72 2.26 6.59
N TYR A 21 -4.79 2.17 5.63
CA TYR A 21 -3.55 1.40 5.79
C TYR A 21 -2.45 2.16 6.53
N ALA A 22 -2.60 3.48 6.70
CA ALA A 22 -1.61 4.35 7.34
C ALA A 22 -0.17 4.03 6.86
N ILE A 23 -0.01 3.87 5.54
CA ILE A 23 1.22 3.42 4.88
C ILE A 23 1.96 4.56 4.19
N LEU A 24 1.22 5.61 3.78
CA LEU A 24 1.82 6.76 3.11
C LEU A 24 2.79 7.47 4.04
N ASP A 25 3.88 7.98 3.48
CA ASP A 25 4.94 8.73 4.17
C ASP A 25 5.61 7.98 5.34
N THR A 26 5.53 6.64 5.33
CA THR A 26 6.21 5.80 6.33
C THR A 26 7.62 5.44 5.90
N GLU A 27 8.47 5.14 6.89
CA GLU A 27 9.85 4.69 6.66
C GLU A 27 9.92 3.44 5.78
N PRO A 28 11.04 3.22 5.06
CA PRO A 28 11.28 1.99 4.32
C PRO A 28 11.15 0.74 5.21
N GLU A 29 10.60 -0.31 4.64
CA GLU A 29 10.42 -1.60 5.34
C GLU A 29 10.97 -2.72 4.46
N ARG A 30 11.92 -3.50 4.99
CA ARG A 30 12.63 -4.56 4.26
C ARG A 30 11.71 -5.56 3.54
N ALA A 31 10.56 -5.86 4.14
CA ALA A 31 9.61 -6.79 3.53
C ALA A 31 9.07 -6.30 2.17
N PHE A 32 8.88 -4.99 2.01
CA PHE A 32 8.50 -4.41 0.72
C PHE A 32 9.69 -4.30 -0.23
N ASP A 33 10.88 -3.97 0.28
CA ASP A 33 12.09 -3.88 -0.53
C ASP A 33 12.48 -5.23 -1.14
N ASP A 34 12.35 -6.32 -0.38
CA ASP A 34 12.59 -7.68 -0.87
C ASP A 34 11.61 -8.04 -2.01
N LEU A 35 10.34 -7.66 -1.91
CA LEU A 35 9.33 -7.90 -2.97
C LEU A 35 9.63 -7.07 -4.23
N THR A 36 10.05 -5.82 -4.08
CA THR A 36 10.46 -4.95 -5.18
C THR A 36 11.70 -5.50 -5.87
N LEU A 37 12.68 -5.98 -5.10
CA LEU A 37 13.89 -6.63 -5.61
C LEU A 37 13.54 -7.87 -6.43
N LEU A 38 12.68 -8.75 -5.92
CA LEU A 38 12.22 -9.94 -6.63
C LEU A 38 11.51 -9.59 -7.93
N ALA A 39 10.64 -8.56 -7.95
CA ALA A 39 9.97 -8.12 -9.17
C ALA A 39 10.97 -7.67 -10.24
N SER A 40 11.97 -6.85 -9.87
CA SER A 40 13.04 -6.44 -10.77
C SER A 40 13.81 -7.63 -11.35
N HIS A 41 14.19 -8.61 -10.53
CA HIS A 41 14.95 -9.78 -10.97
C HIS A 41 14.13 -10.71 -11.87
N VAL A 42 12.91 -11.04 -11.49
CA VAL A 42 12.04 -11.94 -12.26
C VAL A 42 11.68 -11.35 -13.61
N CYS A 43 11.33 -10.05 -13.62
CA CYS A 43 10.99 -9.35 -14.85
C CYS A 43 12.21 -8.87 -15.64
N LYS A 44 13.41 -8.97 -15.05
CA LYS A 44 14.69 -8.54 -15.66
C LYS A 44 14.65 -7.05 -16.07
N THR A 45 14.07 -6.21 -15.23
CA THR A 45 13.93 -4.77 -15.47
C THR A 45 14.81 -3.97 -14.52
N PRO A 46 15.40 -2.84 -14.95
CA PRO A 46 16.25 -2.02 -14.09
C PRO A 46 15.49 -1.22 -13.04
N ILE A 47 14.17 -1.04 -13.23
CA ILE A 47 13.32 -0.27 -12.33
C ILE A 47 12.15 -1.15 -11.88
N ALA A 48 11.89 -1.15 -10.58
CA ALA A 48 10.72 -1.77 -9.97
C ALA A 48 10.23 -0.92 -8.80
N LEU A 49 8.91 -0.83 -8.63
CA LEU A 49 8.27 0.04 -7.64
C LEU A 49 7.07 -0.64 -7.01
N ILE A 50 6.92 -0.47 -5.70
CA ILE A 50 5.61 -0.56 -5.04
C ILE A 50 5.09 0.87 -4.93
N SER A 51 4.13 1.18 -5.78
CA SER A 51 3.55 2.51 -5.97
C SER A 51 2.13 2.55 -5.40
N LEU A 52 1.86 3.48 -4.50
CA LEU A 52 0.52 3.73 -3.96
C LEU A 52 -0.01 5.03 -4.55
N VAL A 53 -1.25 4.99 -5.08
CA VAL A 53 -1.85 6.12 -5.79
C VAL A 53 -2.75 6.90 -4.83
N ASP A 54 -2.26 8.03 -4.38
CA ASP A 54 -2.96 8.96 -3.50
C ASP A 54 -3.89 9.91 -4.29
N GLU A 55 -4.39 10.97 -3.69
CA GLU A 55 -5.30 11.94 -4.30
C GLU A 55 -4.66 12.69 -5.47
N ASP A 56 -3.47 13.23 -5.28
CA ASP A 56 -2.74 14.09 -6.25
C ASP A 56 -1.36 13.58 -6.63
N ARG A 57 -0.87 12.53 -5.99
CA ARG A 57 0.45 11.95 -6.19
C ARG A 57 0.41 10.42 -6.26
N GLN A 58 1.46 9.87 -6.81
CA GLN A 58 1.85 8.48 -6.70
C GLN A 58 3.07 8.42 -5.78
N TRP A 59 2.95 7.79 -4.61
CA TRP A 59 4.01 7.65 -3.62
C TRP A 59 4.61 6.24 -3.65
N PHE A 60 5.93 6.12 -3.47
CA PHE A 60 6.64 4.86 -3.57
C PHE A 60 6.99 4.30 -2.18
N LYS A 61 6.30 3.22 -1.78
CA LYS A 61 6.63 2.49 -0.55
C LYS A 61 7.97 1.79 -0.66
N SER A 62 8.32 1.29 -1.83
CA SER A 62 9.60 0.67 -2.14
C SER A 62 9.96 0.94 -3.60
N LYS A 63 11.26 1.08 -3.88
CA LYS A 63 11.75 1.47 -5.21
C LYS A 63 13.14 0.95 -5.48
N ILE A 64 13.40 0.57 -6.73
CA ILE A 64 14.70 0.24 -7.29
C ILE A 64 14.87 0.99 -8.61
N GLY A 65 16.05 1.52 -8.87
CA GLY A 65 16.44 2.11 -10.15
C GLY A 65 15.97 3.53 -10.42
N ILE A 66 15.35 4.19 -9.42
CA ILE A 66 15.00 5.62 -9.45
C ILE A 66 15.29 6.29 -8.09
N ASP A 67 15.55 7.60 -8.11
CA ASP A 67 15.81 8.39 -6.90
C ASP A 67 14.55 9.03 -6.33
N ALA A 68 13.58 9.39 -7.19
CA ALA A 68 12.33 9.99 -6.76
C ALA A 68 11.59 9.14 -5.73
N SER A 69 10.96 9.76 -4.73
CA SER A 69 10.11 9.11 -3.74
C SER A 69 8.62 9.14 -4.12
N GLU A 70 8.26 10.00 -5.05
CA GLU A 70 6.90 10.21 -5.55
C GLU A 70 6.92 10.88 -6.92
N THR A 71 5.78 10.88 -7.59
CA THR A 71 5.53 11.65 -8.81
C THR A 71 4.11 12.21 -8.80
N PRO A 72 3.84 13.30 -9.55
CA PRO A 72 2.47 13.78 -9.74
C PRO A 72 1.58 12.67 -10.32
N ARG A 73 0.35 12.60 -9.84
CA ARG A 73 -0.60 11.55 -10.22
C ARG A 73 -1.03 11.63 -11.69
N ASP A 74 -1.15 12.82 -12.23
CA ASP A 74 -1.63 13.08 -13.59
C ASP A 74 -0.71 12.51 -14.68
N ILE A 75 0.59 12.42 -14.40
CA ILE A 75 1.58 11.82 -15.31
C ILE A 75 1.89 10.35 -14.99
N ALA A 76 1.30 9.79 -13.93
CA ALA A 76 1.62 8.46 -13.43
C ALA A 76 0.98 7.33 -14.27
N PHE A 77 1.76 6.38 -14.76
CA PHE A 77 1.28 5.16 -15.41
C PHE A 77 0.36 4.32 -14.49
N CYS A 78 0.69 4.31 -13.20
CA CYS A 78 -0.06 3.55 -12.20
C CYS A 78 -1.48 4.07 -12.02
N SER A 79 -1.74 5.36 -12.25
CA SER A 79 -3.08 5.95 -12.23
C SER A 79 -4.01 5.35 -13.29
N THR A 80 -3.45 4.94 -14.43
CA THR A 80 -4.18 4.21 -15.47
C THR A 80 -4.27 2.72 -15.14
N ALA A 81 -3.19 2.13 -14.59
CA ALA A 81 -3.15 0.71 -14.26
C ALA A 81 -4.18 0.32 -13.18
N ILE A 82 -4.44 1.17 -12.19
CA ILE A 82 -5.44 0.91 -11.14
C ILE A 82 -6.90 0.93 -11.63
N GLN A 83 -7.16 1.36 -12.86
CA GLN A 83 -8.52 1.36 -13.45
C GLN A 83 -8.94 -0.01 -14.00
N GLN A 84 -8.07 -1.01 -13.92
CA GLN A 84 -8.33 -2.37 -14.39
C GLN A 84 -7.86 -3.39 -13.33
N SER A 85 -8.36 -4.63 -13.45
CA SER A 85 -8.00 -5.71 -12.53
C SER A 85 -6.81 -6.56 -12.99
N GLU A 86 -6.50 -6.47 -14.28
CA GLU A 86 -5.43 -7.24 -14.90
C GLU A 86 -4.11 -6.47 -14.90
N VAL A 87 -3.00 -7.19 -15.04
CA VAL A 87 -1.69 -6.56 -15.25
C VAL A 87 -1.72 -5.74 -16.54
N MET A 88 -1.51 -4.42 -16.41
CA MET A 88 -1.33 -3.54 -17.56
C MET A 88 0.08 -3.70 -18.10
N VAL A 89 0.23 -3.97 -19.39
CA VAL A 89 1.52 -4.09 -20.07
C VAL A 89 1.57 -3.09 -21.23
N ILE A 90 2.63 -2.31 -21.29
CA ILE A 90 2.94 -1.36 -22.35
C ILE A 90 4.34 -1.70 -22.88
N PRO A 91 4.44 -2.47 -23.99
CA PRO A 91 5.72 -2.93 -24.54
C PRO A 91 6.61 -1.80 -25.04
N ASP A 92 6.02 -0.73 -25.58
CA ASP A 92 6.68 0.50 -26.01
C ASP A 92 5.76 1.71 -25.80
N THR A 93 6.09 2.56 -24.86
CA THR A 93 5.28 3.72 -24.50
C THR A 93 5.14 4.75 -25.63
N LEU A 94 6.10 4.86 -26.56
CA LEU A 94 5.99 5.73 -27.73
C LEU A 94 4.97 5.21 -28.77
N GLN A 95 4.61 3.95 -28.70
CA GLN A 95 3.57 3.34 -29.56
C GLN A 95 2.19 3.34 -28.91
N ASP A 96 2.09 3.70 -27.63
CA ASP A 96 0.81 3.75 -26.90
C ASP A 96 0.27 5.20 -26.90
N GLU A 97 -0.89 5.40 -27.53
CA GLU A 97 -1.52 6.72 -27.69
C GLU A 97 -1.80 7.43 -26.34
N ARG A 98 -1.95 6.67 -25.26
CA ARG A 98 -2.21 7.21 -23.92
C ARG A 98 -0.97 7.83 -23.29
N PHE A 99 0.24 7.38 -23.71
CA PHE A 99 1.48 7.70 -22.99
C PHE A 99 2.58 8.32 -23.88
N ARG A 100 2.48 8.25 -25.22
CA ARG A 100 3.54 8.73 -26.11
C ARG A 100 3.96 10.20 -25.88
N ASP A 101 3.03 11.03 -25.41
CA ASP A 101 3.28 12.46 -25.14
C ASP A 101 3.48 12.74 -23.62
N ASN A 102 3.53 11.69 -22.78
CA ASN A 102 3.72 11.81 -21.34
C ASN A 102 5.12 12.36 -21.01
N PRO A 103 5.24 13.32 -20.08
CA PRO A 103 6.54 13.88 -19.69
C PRO A 103 7.60 12.85 -19.31
N MET A 104 7.22 11.74 -18.64
CA MET A 104 8.15 10.67 -18.28
C MET A 104 8.59 9.81 -19.47
N VAL A 105 7.97 9.96 -20.64
CA VAL A 105 8.34 9.29 -21.88
C VAL A 105 9.20 10.21 -22.76
N VAL A 106 8.78 11.48 -22.94
CA VAL A 106 9.46 12.41 -23.84
C VAL A 106 10.67 13.08 -23.20
N ALA A 107 10.69 13.21 -21.86
CA ALA A 107 11.82 13.74 -21.09
C ALA A 107 12.37 12.66 -20.15
N GLU A 108 13.37 13.01 -19.33
CA GLU A 108 13.87 12.06 -18.33
C GLU A 108 12.74 11.66 -17.33
N PRO A 109 12.65 10.36 -17.00
CA PRO A 109 13.60 9.25 -17.18
C PRO A 109 13.51 8.49 -18.52
N LYS A 110 12.73 8.93 -19.51
CA LYS A 110 12.56 8.32 -20.85
C LYS A 110 12.05 6.88 -20.76
N ILE A 111 10.97 6.69 -20.05
CA ILE A 111 10.33 5.38 -19.87
C ILE A 111 9.85 4.87 -21.24
N ARG A 112 10.24 3.63 -21.59
CA ARG A 112 9.86 2.97 -22.85
C ARG A 112 9.03 1.71 -22.64
N PHE A 113 9.13 1.08 -21.49
CA PHE A 113 8.38 -0.11 -21.11
C PHE A 113 7.76 0.07 -19.74
N TYR A 114 6.53 -0.41 -19.57
CA TYR A 114 5.84 -0.47 -18.28
C TYR A 114 5.05 -1.76 -18.17
N ALA A 115 5.13 -2.43 -17.01
CA ALA A 115 4.17 -3.44 -16.62
C ALA A 115 3.80 -3.26 -15.15
N GLY A 116 2.49 -3.24 -14.84
CA GLY A 116 2.00 -3.00 -13.48
C GLY A 116 0.85 -3.92 -13.10
N ALA A 117 1.00 -4.61 -11.98
CA ALA A 117 -0.04 -5.42 -11.34
C ALA A 117 -0.79 -4.58 -10.32
N PRO A 118 -2.11 -4.34 -10.47
CA PRO A 118 -2.89 -3.60 -9.50
C PRO A 118 -2.95 -4.32 -8.14
N LEU A 119 -2.85 -3.55 -7.07
CA LEU A 119 -2.96 -3.99 -5.67
C LEU A 119 -4.40 -3.78 -5.21
N ILE A 120 -5.26 -4.77 -5.44
CA ILE A 120 -6.70 -4.68 -5.18
C ILE A 120 -7.00 -5.38 -3.87
N ASN A 121 -7.52 -4.63 -2.88
CA ASN A 121 -7.88 -5.15 -1.58
C ASN A 121 -9.18 -5.99 -1.60
N GLU A 122 -9.55 -6.61 -0.48
CA GLU A 122 -10.76 -7.43 -0.36
C GLU A 122 -12.06 -6.64 -0.59
N GLU A 123 -12.05 -5.32 -0.35
CA GLU A 123 -13.17 -4.42 -0.61
C GLU A 123 -13.29 -4.06 -2.11
N GLY A 124 -12.32 -4.47 -2.96
CA GLY A 124 -12.29 -4.21 -4.40
C GLY A 124 -11.62 -2.89 -4.79
N TYR A 125 -10.98 -2.19 -3.88
CA TYR A 125 -10.25 -0.94 -4.17
C TYR A 125 -8.82 -1.20 -4.62
N ALA A 126 -8.43 -0.62 -5.75
CA ALA A 126 -7.06 -0.65 -6.23
C ALA A 126 -6.23 0.45 -5.53
N LEU A 127 -5.41 0.07 -4.57
CA LEU A 127 -4.62 0.98 -3.74
C LEU A 127 -3.41 1.56 -4.47
N GLY A 128 -2.92 0.82 -5.47
CA GLY A 128 -1.71 1.14 -6.22
C GLY A 128 -1.29 -0.02 -7.12
N THR A 129 0.00 -0.13 -7.41
CA THR A 129 0.55 -1.19 -8.24
C THR A 129 1.90 -1.70 -7.72
N LEU A 130 2.19 -2.98 -7.94
CA LEU A 130 3.56 -3.43 -8.10
C LEU A 130 3.90 -3.30 -9.58
N CYS A 131 4.87 -2.44 -9.94
CA CYS A 131 5.21 -2.22 -11.33
C CYS A 131 6.70 -2.36 -11.61
N VAL A 132 7.00 -2.70 -12.85
CA VAL A 132 8.35 -2.79 -13.42
C VAL A 132 8.44 -1.92 -14.65
N VAL A 133 9.59 -1.27 -14.83
CA VAL A 133 9.77 -0.20 -15.83
C VAL A 133 11.15 -0.34 -16.48
N ASP A 134 11.24 0.03 -17.74
CA ASP A 134 12.52 0.11 -18.46
C ASP A 134 12.58 1.35 -19.39
N ARG A 135 13.81 1.75 -19.68
CA ARG A 135 14.12 2.79 -20.68
C ARG A 135 14.28 2.25 -22.11
N ALA A 136 14.11 0.95 -22.31
CA ALA A 136 14.06 0.28 -23.60
C ALA A 136 12.73 -0.44 -23.77
N PRO A 137 12.18 -0.52 -25.01
CA PRO A 137 11.01 -1.34 -25.29
C PRO A 137 11.28 -2.83 -24.95
N ARG A 138 10.23 -3.54 -24.49
CA ARG A 138 10.35 -4.95 -24.12
C ARG A 138 9.14 -5.76 -24.57
N GLU A 139 9.38 -6.99 -24.94
CA GLU A 139 8.38 -8.05 -24.88
C GLU A 139 8.26 -8.53 -23.43
N PHE A 140 7.05 -8.76 -22.99
CA PHE A 140 6.77 -9.24 -21.64
C PHE A 140 6.12 -10.61 -21.71
N ALA A 141 6.86 -11.64 -21.32
CA ALA A 141 6.45 -13.01 -21.42
C ALA A 141 5.25 -13.31 -20.49
N PRO A 142 4.36 -14.25 -20.88
CA PRO A 142 3.22 -14.64 -20.03
C PRO A 142 3.65 -15.05 -18.62
N GLU A 143 4.77 -15.74 -18.46
CA GLU A 143 5.32 -16.20 -17.20
C GLU A 143 5.77 -15.02 -16.31
N GLN A 144 6.30 -13.95 -16.92
CA GLN A 144 6.67 -12.73 -16.21
C GLN A 144 5.41 -11.97 -15.76
N LYS A 145 4.37 -11.93 -16.60
CA LYS A 145 3.08 -11.33 -16.24
C LYS A 145 2.45 -12.06 -15.05
N GLU A 146 2.45 -13.40 -15.09
CA GLU A 146 1.93 -14.23 -14.01
C GLU A 146 2.73 -14.03 -12.70
N ALA A 147 4.06 -14.02 -12.79
CA ALA A 147 4.95 -13.79 -11.66
C ALA A 147 4.74 -12.39 -11.05
N LEU A 148 4.62 -11.33 -11.88
CA LEU A 148 4.36 -9.98 -11.39
C LEU A 148 3.01 -9.89 -10.66
N GLN A 149 1.98 -10.56 -11.19
CA GLN A 149 0.67 -10.63 -10.55
C GLN A 149 0.73 -11.39 -9.22
N ALA A 150 1.49 -12.49 -9.14
CA ALA A 150 1.69 -13.24 -7.90
C ALA A 150 2.41 -12.41 -6.84
N LEU A 151 3.48 -11.71 -7.23
CA LEU A 151 4.20 -10.78 -6.35
C LEU A 151 3.29 -9.62 -5.90
N GLY A 152 2.43 -9.10 -6.77
CA GLY A 152 1.43 -8.09 -6.40
C GLY A 152 0.50 -8.56 -5.28
N ARG A 153 0.04 -9.83 -5.33
CA ARG A 153 -0.74 -10.42 -4.23
C ARG A 153 0.06 -10.51 -2.93
N LEU A 154 1.37 -10.80 -2.99
CA LEU A 154 2.22 -10.82 -1.80
C LEU A 154 2.43 -9.41 -1.22
N VAL A 155 2.58 -8.40 -2.07
CA VAL A 155 2.61 -6.98 -1.62
C VAL A 155 1.33 -6.63 -0.87
N LEU A 156 0.18 -6.99 -1.43
CA LEU A 156 -1.11 -6.74 -0.79
C LEU A 156 -1.21 -7.47 0.55
N ALA A 157 -0.84 -8.76 0.61
CA ALA A 157 -0.84 -9.52 1.86
C ALA A 157 0.07 -8.88 2.92
N GLN A 158 1.21 -8.32 2.52
CA GLN A 158 2.10 -7.59 3.41
C GLN A 158 1.49 -6.27 3.92
N LEU A 159 0.76 -5.54 3.06
CA LEU A 159 0.01 -4.34 3.46
C LEU A 159 -1.07 -4.68 4.49
N GLU A 160 -1.86 -5.74 4.25
CA GLU A 160 -2.88 -6.21 5.18
C GLU A 160 -2.29 -6.67 6.52
N PHE A 161 -1.20 -7.44 6.48
CA PHE A 161 -0.51 -7.89 7.69
C PHE A 161 -0.04 -6.70 8.53
N ARG A 162 0.60 -5.71 7.90
CA ARG A 162 1.06 -4.48 8.57
C ARG A 162 -0.11 -3.73 9.22
N ARG A 163 -1.20 -3.52 8.49
CA ARG A 163 -2.41 -2.87 8.98
C ARG A 163 -2.99 -3.61 10.19
N ASN A 164 -3.13 -4.92 10.10
CA ASN A 164 -3.69 -5.74 11.18
C ASN A 164 -2.81 -5.71 12.44
N LEU A 165 -1.49 -5.74 12.29
CA LEU A 165 -0.56 -5.57 13.41
C LEU A 165 -0.70 -4.20 14.07
N GLN A 166 -0.90 -3.13 13.30
CA GLN A 166 -1.10 -1.80 13.84
C GLN A 166 -2.40 -1.71 14.63
N LEU A 167 -3.51 -2.19 14.07
CA LEU A 167 -4.81 -2.23 14.76
C LEU A 167 -4.74 -3.05 16.07
N LEU A 168 -4.04 -4.18 16.05
CA LEU A 168 -3.85 -5.00 17.26
C LEU A 168 -3.05 -4.25 18.32
N LYS A 169 -1.98 -3.55 17.95
CA LYS A 169 -1.18 -2.74 18.89
C LYS A 169 -2.01 -1.63 19.52
N GLU A 170 -2.81 -0.91 18.72
CA GLU A 170 -3.70 0.14 19.19
C GLU A 170 -4.72 -0.42 20.19
N ALA A 171 -5.40 -1.51 19.86
CA ALA A 171 -6.37 -2.17 20.73
C ALA A 171 -5.76 -2.67 22.05
N LEU A 172 -4.52 -3.18 22.03
CA LEU A 172 -3.81 -3.59 23.24
C LEU A 172 -3.45 -2.40 24.13
N THR A 173 -3.03 -1.30 23.51
CA THR A 173 -2.69 -0.05 24.23
C THR A 173 -3.92 0.52 24.93
N ASP A 174 -5.04 0.63 24.20
CA ASP A 174 -6.32 1.12 24.74
C ASP A 174 -6.80 0.26 25.90
N ARG A 175 -6.72 -1.07 25.75
CA ARG A 175 -7.08 -2.02 26.82
C ARG A 175 -6.22 -1.83 28.06
N THR A 176 -4.91 -1.72 27.90
CA THR A 176 -3.98 -1.53 29.03
C THR A 176 -4.26 -0.20 29.74
N GLN A 177 -4.57 0.85 28.99
CA GLN A 177 -4.92 2.13 29.57
C GLN A 177 -6.23 2.08 30.36
N ALA A 178 -7.25 1.45 29.80
CA ALA A 178 -8.54 1.26 30.49
C ALA A 178 -8.40 0.41 31.79
N GLU A 179 -7.54 -0.63 31.77
CA GLU A 179 -7.23 -1.42 32.96
C GLU A 179 -6.57 -0.57 34.05
N HIS A 180 -5.58 0.27 33.70
CA HIS A 180 -4.94 1.17 34.67
C HIS A 180 -5.88 2.24 35.22
N GLU A 181 -6.78 2.81 34.41
CA GLU A 181 -7.79 3.76 34.86
C GLU A 181 -8.75 3.11 35.87
N ARG A 182 -9.21 1.91 35.58
CA ARG A 182 -10.08 1.13 36.45
C ARG A 182 -9.41 0.80 37.79
N GLU A 183 -8.14 0.45 37.79
CA GLU A 183 -7.35 0.20 38.99
C GLU A 183 -7.25 1.47 39.87
N ARG A 184 -6.97 2.62 39.24
CA ARG A 184 -6.94 3.92 39.95
C ARG A 184 -8.27 4.29 40.58
N GLU A 185 -9.38 4.02 39.88
CA GLU A 185 -10.73 4.27 40.42
C GLU A 185 -11.03 3.36 41.62
N LEU A 186 -10.69 2.08 41.54
CA LEU A 186 -10.85 1.13 42.64
C LEU A 186 -10.08 1.56 43.89
N VAL A 187 -8.81 2.01 43.71
CA VAL A 187 -7.99 2.53 44.82
C VAL A 187 -8.63 3.77 45.45
N LYS A 188 -9.15 4.71 44.65
CA LYS A 188 -9.84 5.90 45.16
C LYS A 188 -11.11 5.54 45.92
N LEU A 189 -11.93 4.59 45.44
CA LEU A 189 -13.12 4.10 46.10
C LEU A 189 -12.77 3.44 47.41
N GLN A 190 -11.75 2.60 47.47
CA GLN A 190 -11.26 1.94 48.65
C GLN A 190 -10.79 2.94 49.72
N GLN A 191 -10.02 3.95 49.32
CA GLN A 191 -9.59 5.03 50.23
C GLN A 191 -10.77 5.83 50.79
N THR A 192 -11.80 6.06 49.97
CA THR A 192 -13.01 6.75 50.36
C THR A 192 -13.81 5.93 51.37
N LEU A 193 -14.01 4.62 51.11
CA LEU A 193 -14.67 3.69 52.01
C LEU A 193 -13.94 3.57 53.36
N THR A 194 -12.62 3.45 53.31
CA THR A 194 -11.79 3.44 54.55
C THR A 194 -12.01 4.70 55.40
N ARG A 195 -12.09 5.85 54.75
CA ARG A 195 -12.30 7.14 55.44
C ARG A 195 -13.70 7.27 56.02
N VAL A 196 -14.71 6.85 55.28
CA VAL A 196 -16.12 7.01 55.69
C VAL A 196 -16.56 5.93 56.75
N LEU A 197 -16.09 4.72 56.59
CA LEU A 197 -16.52 3.61 57.49
C LEU A 197 -15.56 3.35 58.62
N GLY A 198 -14.40 4.00 58.70
CA GLY A 198 -13.38 3.75 59.74
C GLY A 198 -12.77 2.34 59.70
N LEU A 199 -12.96 1.62 58.57
CA LEU A 199 -12.52 0.23 58.39
C LEU A 199 -11.11 0.23 57.78
N ASN A 200 -10.16 -0.36 58.52
CA ASN A 200 -8.82 -0.57 57.97
C ASN A 200 -8.83 -1.85 57.11
N ILE A 201 -9.10 -1.72 55.81
CA ILE A 201 -9.09 -2.83 54.86
C ILE A 201 -7.67 -2.96 54.30
N PRO A 202 -6.92 -4.05 54.58
CA PRO A 202 -5.57 -4.23 54.06
C PRO A 202 -5.60 -4.35 52.56
N VAL A 203 -4.67 -3.60 51.87
CA VAL A 203 -4.42 -3.74 50.46
C VAL A 203 -3.68 -5.05 50.29
N GLY A 204 -4.33 -6.04 49.63
CA GLY A 204 -3.72 -7.32 49.30
C GLY A 204 -2.47 -7.09 48.39
N THR A 205 -1.36 -7.69 48.78
CA THR A 205 -0.10 -7.81 48.04
C THR A 205 -0.24 -8.72 46.85
#